data_c74e0dc32b562134c081a23183bd62e7
#
_entry.id   c74e0dc32b562134c081a23183bd62e7
#
_cell.length_a   1.000
_cell.length_b   1.000
_cell.length_c   1.000
_cell.angle_alpha   90.00
_cell.angle_beta   90.00
_cell.angle_gamma   90.00
#
_symmetry.space_group_name_H-M   'P 1'
#
loop_
_entity.id
_entity.type
_entity.pdbx_description
1 polymer ?
#
loop_
_entity_poly.entity_id
_entity_poly.type
_entity_poly.pdbx_seq_one_letter_code
_entity_poly.pdbx_strand_id
1 'polypeptide(L)'
;MIQIEITHQNKHLKTLTFSNPTTINEIMKDLSFPFCKIVAYKINNLFVNGTSRIEHNTKIEIVPFNTPVGYRIYQDSVIFLMHMAFYHLLDTKIIVNVEHSIGDGVYCELVNSPDKIDDADLKAIGDQMMRICEGRIPIESLTVSIDEAEKYFTYFKRFDILKNISYGYGRNIDIFRCDNYYDYYPRPLVPHTGLLDSFELSKYGEGFILRFPKKETCQLEEKFEMPKLLFGAHQEHDKWLQILKVQNIGDLNKLVENFKISEFIQVEEALQEKKIAFLADQIHVRKKAKVVLIAGPSSSGKTTFAKRLAVQLRVNGLSPIVMGLDDYFLPRSLTPRLENGEYDFESIRSLDLPFLNEHLLALLNGEEITLPRYNFINGTRESSNEKIKLNDENVLVIEGIHGINDMLSASIPAENKIKIYISALNQLNIDYHNRIATTDCRKIRRIARDYRYRGYSAEETLTRWESVRAGEDKNIFPYQENVDFMFNSSLTYEM
;
A
#
# COMPACT_ATOMS: atom_id res chain seq x y z
N MET A 1 -42.49 -1.85 -19.73
CA MET A 1 -41.98 -2.14 -18.37
C MET A 1 -40.52 -2.47 -18.48
N ILE A 2 -39.66 -1.86 -17.67
CA ILE A 2 -38.21 -2.02 -17.65
C ILE A 2 -37.88 -2.97 -16.51
N GLN A 3 -37.22 -4.09 -16.79
CA GLN A 3 -36.79 -5.06 -15.80
C GLN A 3 -35.34 -4.79 -15.42
N ILE A 4 -35.08 -4.64 -14.14
CA ILE A 4 -33.74 -4.36 -13.59
C ILE A 4 -33.34 -5.49 -12.65
N GLU A 5 -32.25 -6.15 -13.00
CA GLU A 5 -31.64 -7.20 -12.18
C GLU A 5 -30.49 -6.60 -11.36
N ILE A 6 -30.56 -6.74 -10.04
CA ILE A 6 -29.49 -6.29 -9.14
C ILE A 6 -28.65 -7.48 -8.71
N THR A 7 -27.34 -7.36 -8.89
CA THR A 7 -26.39 -8.44 -8.62
C THR A 7 -25.18 -7.95 -7.82
N HIS A 8 -24.48 -8.90 -7.18
CA HIS A 8 -23.16 -8.69 -6.57
C HIS A 8 -22.30 -9.92 -6.85
N GLN A 9 -21.09 -9.72 -7.41
CA GLN A 9 -20.17 -10.82 -7.79
C GLN A 9 -20.88 -11.91 -8.59
N ASN A 10 -21.67 -11.53 -9.58
CA ASN A 10 -22.52 -12.40 -10.42
C ASN A 10 -23.63 -13.17 -9.68
N LYS A 11 -23.81 -12.97 -8.37
CA LYS A 11 -24.96 -13.54 -7.64
C LYS A 11 -26.15 -12.60 -7.76
N HIS A 12 -27.30 -13.17 -8.12
CA HIS A 12 -28.58 -12.45 -8.15
C HIS A 12 -28.99 -12.05 -6.73
N LEU A 13 -29.36 -10.80 -6.53
CA LEU A 13 -29.88 -10.28 -5.25
C LEU A 13 -31.36 -9.94 -5.32
N LYS A 14 -31.79 -9.22 -6.37
CA LYS A 14 -33.17 -8.75 -6.52
C LYS A 14 -33.48 -8.42 -7.98
N THR A 15 -34.76 -8.59 -8.36
CA THR A 15 -35.30 -8.10 -9.64
C THR A 15 -36.41 -7.11 -9.35
N LEU A 16 -36.39 -5.98 -10.04
CA LEU A 16 -37.38 -4.89 -9.95
C LEU A 16 -37.95 -4.60 -11.32
N THR A 17 -39.17 -4.08 -11.34
CA THR A 17 -39.87 -3.69 -12.59
C THR A 17 -40.37 -2.27 -12.46
N PHE A 18 -40.05 -1.45 -13.43
CA PHE A 18 -40.47 -0.04 -13.52
C PHE A 18 -41.28 0.20 -14.78
N SER A 19 -42.32 1.04 -14.68
CA SER A 19 -43.14 1.43 -15.83
C SER A 19 -42.50 2.53 -16.68
N ASN A 20 -41.64 3.35 -16.07
CA ASN A 20 -40.95 4.48 -16.71
C ASN A 20 -39.43 4.40 -16.51
N PRO A 21 -38.64 5.05 -17.38
CA PRO A 21 -37.22 5.26 -17.14
C PRO A 21 -36.95 5.92 -15.78
N THR A 22 -35.97 5.41 -15.06
CA THR A 22 -35.64 5.85 -13.68
C THR A 22 -34.14 5.92 -13.49
N THR A 23 -33.64 6.64 -12.49
CA THR A 23 -32.22 6.73 -12.16
C THR A 23 -31.80 5.60 -11.23
N ILE A 24 -30.50 5.26 -11.22
CA ILE A 24 -29.97 4.24 -10.29
C ILE A 24 -30.21 4.66 -8.84
N ASN A 25 -30.01 5.95 -8.51
CA ASN A 25 -30.26 6.45 -7.16
C ASN A 25 -31.73 6.26 -6.72
N GLU A 26 -32.68 6.49 -7.62
CA GLU A 26 -34.10 6.23 -7.35
C GLU A 26 -34.38 4.73 -7.16
N ILE A 27 -33.76 3.86 -7.99
CA ILE A 27 -33.87 2.41 -7.86
C ILE A 27 -33.38 1.93 -6.50
N MET A 28 -32.26 2.50 -6.01
CA MET A 28 -31.55 2.05 -4.81
C MET A 28 -32.12 2.67 -3.52
N LYS A 29 -32.92 3.76 -3.61
CA LYS A 29 -33.36 4.56 -2.47
C LYS A 29 -34.05 3.77 -1.36
N ASP A 30 -34.92 2.84 -1.74
CA ASP A 30 -35.74 2.06 -0.81
C ASP A 30 -35.27 0.59 -0.68
N LEU A 31 -34.07 0.30 -1.16
CA LEU A 31 -33.49 -1.04 -1.08
C LEU A 31 -32.52 -1.16 0.08
N SER A 32 -32.68 -2.24 0.84
CA SER A 32 -31.72 -2.68 1.85
C SER A 32 -30.99 -3.92 1.36
N PHE A 33 -29.72 -3.97 1.60
CA PHE A 33 -28.85 -5.10 1.29
C PHE A 33 -28.08 -5.52 2.56
N PRO A 34 -27.59 -6.78 2.64
CA PRO A 34 -26.81 -7.24 3.79
C PRO A 34 -25.36 -6.69 3.74
N PHE A 35 -25.22 -5.43 3.35
CA PHE A 35 -23.95 -4.74 3.25
C PHE A 35 -24.03 -3.41 4.01
N CYS A 36 -22.92 -2.99 4.57
CA CYS A 36 -22.83 -1.76 5.34
C CYS A 36 -23.20 -0.53 4.46
N LYS A 37 -22.58 -0.41 3.27
CA LYS A 37 -22.83 0.66 2.30
C LYS A 37 -22.62 0.15 0.89
N ILE A 38 -23.40 0.67 -0.06
CA ILE A 38 -23.15 0.51 -1.50
C ILE A 38 -22.48 1.80 -2.00
N VAL A 39 -21.27 1.68 -2.49
CA VAL A 39 -20.41 2.84 -2.82
C VAL A 39 -20.28 3.11 -4.32
N ALA A 40 -20.64 2.14 -5.17
CA ALA A 40 -20.65 2.32 -6.62
C ALA A 40 -21.56 1.31 -7.32
N TYR A 41 -21.80 1.53 -8.59
CA TYR A 41 -22.61 0.69 -9.47
C TYR A 41 -21.88 0.41 -10.77
N LYS A 42 -22.11 -0.80 -11.33
CA LYS A 42 -21.61 -1.16 -12.66
C LYS A 42 -22.72 -1.67 -13.56
N ILE A 43 -22.63 -1.31 -14.83
CA ILE A 43 -23.42 -1.88 -15.92
C ILE A 43 -22.43 -2.37 -16.98
N ASN A 44 -22.53 -3.62 -17.39
CA ASN A 44 -21.61 -4.25 -18.36
C ASN A 44 -20.12 -4.08 -17.95
N ASN A 45 -19.79 -4.27 -16.67
CA ASN A 45 -18.47 -4.08 -16.07
C ASN A 45 -17.94 -2.63 -16.09
N LEU A 46 -18.69 -1.65 -16.57
CA LEU A 46 -18.33 -0.24 -16.54
C LEU A 46 -18.98 0.43 -15.33
N PHE A 47 -18.22 1.28 -14.63
CA PHE A 47 -18.78 2.09 -13.56
C PHE A 47 -19.71 3.16 -14.13
N VAL A 48 -20.82 3.39 -13.43
CA VAL A 48 -21.86 4.34 -13.84
C VAL A 48 -22.23 5.26 -12.69
N ASN A 49 -22.63 6.48 -13.03
CA ASN A 49 -23.11 7.46 -12.05
C ASN A 49 -24.45 7.02 -11.46
N GLY A 50 -24.68 7.34 -10.18
CA GLY A 50 -25.99 7.11 -9.54
C GLY A 50 -27.14 7.90 -10.20
N THR A 51 -26.84 8.99 -10.88
CA THR A 51 -27.76 9.81 -11.68
C THR A 51 -28.05 9.23 -13.07
N SER A 52 -27.32 8.18 -13.49
CA SER A 52 -27.53 7.54 -14.80
C SER A 52 -28.94 6.98 -14.93
N ARG A 53 -29.58 7.31 -16.05
CA ARG A 53 -30.96 6.92 -16.35
C ARG A 53 -30.99 5.55 -17.02
N ILE A 54 -31.84 4.67 -16.50
CA ILE A 54 -32.04 3.31 -17.02
C ILE A 54 -33.32 3.32 -17.86
N GLU A 55 -33.19 3.05 -19.16
CA GLU A 55 -34.29 3.10 -20.16
C GLU A 55 -34.66 1.70 -20.68
N HIS A 56 -33.80 0.71 -20.48
CA HIS A 56 -33.98 -0.65 -20.98
C HIS A 56 -33.72 -1.70 -19.89
N ASN A 57 -34.10 -2.93 -20.15
CA ASN A 57 -33.77 -4.05 -19.27
C ASN A 57 -32.26 -4.09 -19.03
N THR A 58 -31.85 -4.03 -17.76
CA THR A 58 -30.47 -3.79 -17.39
C THR A 58 -30.09 -4.63 -16.17
N LYS A 59 -28.88 -5.16 -16.18
CA LYS A 59 -28.24 -5.78 -15.01
C LYS A 59 -27.32 -4.76 -14.35
N ILE A 60 -27.61 -4.43 -13.08
CA ILE A 60 -26.80 -3.53 -12.26
C ILE A 60 -26.03 -4.37 -11.24
N GLU A 61 -24.71 -4.32 -11.31
CA GLU A 61 -23.86 -4.88 -10.27
C GLU A 61 -23.56 -3.81 -9.22
N ILE A 62 -23.88 -4.11 -7.96
CA ILE A 62 -23.56 -3.22 -6.85
C ILE A 62 -22.14 -3.48 -6.33
N VAL A 63 -21.45 -2.44 -5.87
CA VAL A 63 -20.12 -2.49 -5.28
C VAL A 63 -20.20 -2.09 -3.81
N PRO A 64 -20.20 -3.05 -2.87
CA PRO A 64 -20.21 -2.76 -1.44
C PRO A 64 -18.88 -2.18 -0.95
N PHE A 65 -18.96 -1.37 0.11
CA PHE A 65 -17.82 -0.78 0.81
C PHE A 65 -16.77 -1.82 1.25
N ASN A 66 -17.19 -2.94 1.78
CA ASN A 66 -16.32 -3.99 2.33
C ASN A 66 -15.59 -4.84 1.28
N THR A 67 -15.71 -4.49 -0.01
CA THR A 67 -14.87 -5.07 -1.07
C THR A 67 -13.57 -4.27 -1.25
N PRO A 68 -12.47 -4.87 -1.76
CA PRO A 68 -11.23 -4.13 -1.99
C PRO A 68 -11.42 -2.90 -2.90
N VAL A 69 -12.24 -3.02 -3.93
CA VAL A 69 -12.55 -1.92 -4.87
C VAL A 69 -13.43 -0.87 -4.19
N GLY A 70 -14.48 -1.30 -3.49
CA GLY A 70 -15.40 -0.38 -2.79
C GLY A 70 -14.71 0.41 -1.69
N TYR A 71 -13.80 -0.22 -0.95
CA TYR A 71 -13.01 0.46 0.07
C TYR A 71 -12.13 1.58 -0.51
N ARG A 72 -11.48 1.32 -1.66
CA ARG A 72 -10.68 2.35 -2.35
C ARG A 72 -11.54 3.50 -2.88
N ILE A 73 -12.70 3.19 -3.46
CA ILE A 73 -13.67 4.21 -3.90
C ILE A 73 -14.08 5.10 -2.73
N TYR A 74 -14.35 4.51 -1.58
CA TYR A 74 -14.70 5.27 -0.38
C TYR A 74 -13.57 6.17 0.09
N GLN A 75 -12.34 5.65 0.18
CA GLN A 75 -11.16 6.43 0.57
C GLN A 75 -10.93 7.62 -0.37
N ASP A 76 -10.93 7.41 -1.69
CA ASP A 76 -10.78 8.48 -2.67
C ASP A 76 -11.90 9.53 -2.54
N SER A 77 -13.13 9.08 -2.25
CA SER A 77 -14.27 9.99 -2.08
C SER A 77 -14.20 10.81 -0.79
N VAL A 78 -13.67 10.25 0.30
CA VAL A 78 -13.42 11.02 1.54
C VAL A 78 -12.28 12.02 1.33
N ILE A 79 -11.24 11.66 0.56
CA ILE A 79 -10.18 12.59 0.16
C ILE A 79 -10.75 13.74 -0.67
N PHE A 80 -11.60 13.42 -1.68
CA PHE A 80 -12.31 14.44 -2.45
C PHE A 80 -13.15 15.37 -1.55
N LEU A 81 -13.92 14.80 -0.63
CA LEU A 81 -14.71 15.54 0.35
C LEU A 81 -13.87 16.49 1.21
N MET A 82 -12.70 16.02 1.68
CA MET A 82 -11.75 16.82 2.44
C MET A 82 -11.28 18.03 1.63
N HIS A 83 -10.85 17.83 0.38
CA HIS A 83 -10.41 18.93 -0.48
C HIS A 83 -11.55 19.92 -0.79
N MET A 84 -12.75 19.43 -1.02
CA MET A 84 -13.93 20.28 -1.17
C MET A 84 -14.21 21.11 0.10
N ALA A 85 -14.03 20.55 1.30
CA ALA A 85 -14.17 21.29 2.55
C ALA A 85 -13.10 22.37 2.73
N PHE A 86 -11.85 22.06 2.39
CA PHE A 86 -10.77 23.06 2.35
C PHE A 86 -11.09 24.19 1.37
N TYR A 87 -11.58 23.86 0.17
CA TYR A 87 -11.97 24.86 -0.82
C TYR A 87 -13.13 25.75 -0.31
N HIS A 88 -14.15 25.18 0.32
CA HIS A 88 -15.28 25.95 0.86
C HIS A 88 -14.89 26.91 1.97
N LEU A 89 -13.89 26.60 2.78
CA LEU A 89 -13.47 27.44 3.91
C LEU A 89 -12.36 28.42 3.54
N LEU A 90 -11.44 28.01 2.66
CA LEU A 90 -10.19 28.70 2.41
C LEU A 90 -9.98 29.08 0.94
N ASP A 91 -10.96 28.74 0.07
CA ASP A 91 -10.87 28.94 -1.38
C ASP A 91 -9.62 28.22 -1.95
N THR A 92 -9.06 28.70 -3.03
CA THR A 92 -7.85 28.16 -3.67
C THR A 92 -6.53 28.58 -2.99
N LYS A 93 -6.60 29.08 -1.76
CA LYS A 93 -5.41 29.55 -1.03
C LYS A 93 -4.53 28.42 -0.52
N ILE A 94 -5.15 27.34 -0.12
CA ILE A 94 -4.49 26.19 0.48
C ILE A 94 -4.68 24.97 -0.44
N ILE A 95 -3.58 24.27 -0.70
CA ILE A 95 -3.57 22.97 -1.38
C ILE A 95 -3.06 21.95 -0.38
N VAL A 96 -3.74 20.83 -0.28
CA VAL A 96 -3.34 19.70 0.56
C VAL A 96 -2.73 18.63 -0.32
N ASN A 97 -1.57 18.09 0.07
CA ASN A 97 -0.98 16.91 -0.55
C ASN A 97 -1.30 15.67 0.30
N VAL A 98 -1.81 14.63 -0.32
CA VAL A 98 -2.06 13.34 0.30
C VAL A 98 -0.84 12.45 0.08
N GLU A 99 0.03 12.36 1.09
CA GLU A 99 1.36 11.78 0.97
C GLU A 99 1.32 10.25 0.90
N HIS A 100 1.08 9.59 2.01
CA HIS A 100 1.17 8.14 2.11
C HIS A 100 0.13 7.55 3.06
N SER A 101 -0.15 6.25 2.92
CA SER A 101 -1.00 5.57 3.91
C SER A 101 -0.24 5.27 5.17
N ILE A 102 -0.93 5.43 6.29
CA ILE A 102 -0.42 5.15 7.59
C ILE A 102 -1.52 4.56 8.48
N GLY A 103 -1.33 3.33 8.94
CA GLY A 103 -2.39 2.62 9.64
C GLY A 103 -3.69 2.51 8.82
N ASP A 104 -4.79 2.95 9.40
CA ASP A 104 -6.13 3.01 8.79
C ASP A 104 -6.44 4.36 8.10
N GLY A 105 -5.42 5.19 7.89
CA GLY A 105 -5.57 6.52 7.30
C GLY A 105 -4.52 6.87 6.25
N VAL A 106 -4.50 8.16 5.92
CA VAL A 106 -3.49 8.80 5.06
C VAL A 106 -2.93 10.01 5.77
N TYR A 107 -1.62 10.22 5.63
CA TYR A 107 -0.96 11.43 6.08
C TYR A 107 -1.08 12.51 5.02
N CYS A 108 -1.38 13.73 5.44
CA CYS A 108 -1.60 14.88 4.58
C CYS A 108 -0.77 16.08 5.06
N GLU A 109 -0.25 16.87 4.12
CA GLU A 109 0.47 18.12 4.39
C GLU A 109 -0.05 19.26 3.53
N LEU A 110 0.13 20.49 4.02
CA LEU A 110 -0.18 21.68 3.24
C LEU A 110 0.97 21.98 2.26
N VAL A 111 0.63 22.20 0.99
CA VAL A 111 1.62 22.49 -0.05
C VAL A 111 2.01 23.96 0.01
N ASN A 112 3.32 24.22 0.16
CA ASN A 112 3.90 25.57 0.12
C ASN A 112 3.20 26.60 1.02
N SER A 113 2.64 26.16 2.15
CA SER A 113 2.01 27.04 3.14
C SER A 113 3.00 27.37 4.24
N PRO A 114 3.17 28.68 4.60
CA PRO A 114 3.91 29.08 5.79
C PRO A 114 3.11 28.79 7.07
N ASP A 115 1.80 28.66 6.96
CA ASP A 115 0.90 28.43 8.07
C ASP A 115 0.85 26.94 8.41
N LYS A 116 0.93 26.64 9.72
CA LYS A 116 0.74 25.28 10.22
C LYS A 116 -0.73 25.10 10.58
N ILE A 117 -1.28 23.97 10.14
CA ILE A 117 -2.64 23.58 10.52
C ILE A 117 -2.66 23.18 12.00
N ASP A 118 -3.64 23.64 12.76
CA ASP A 118 -3.83 23.29 14.16
C ASP A 118 -5.11 22.43 14.38
N ASP A 119 -5.36 22.05 15.63
CA ASP A 119 -6.55 21.23 15.97
C ASP A 119 -7.86 21.98 15.77
N ALA A 120 -7.87 23.31 15.91
CA ALA A 120 -9.07 24.12 15.67
C ALA A 120 -9.42 24.19 14.18
N ASP A 121 -8.38 24.32 13.34
CA ASP A 121 -8.53 24.27 11.88
C ASP A 121 -9.07 22.91 11.44
N LEU A 122 -8.47 21.82 11.93
CA LEU A 122 -8.90 20.45 11.60
C LEU A 122 -10.34 20.18 12.05
N LYS A 123 -10.74 20.71 13.19
CA LYS A 123 -12.12 20.64 13.66
C LYS A 123 -13.06 21.39 12.71
N ALA A 124 -12.70 22.61 12.31
CA ALA A 124 -13.50 23.41 11.37
C ALA A 124 -13.67 22.70 10.02
N ILE A 125 -12.58 22.11 9.50
CA ILE A 125 -12.60 21.30 8.27
C ILE A 125 -13.50 20.07 8.46
N GLY A 126 -13.36 19.32 9.56
CA GLY A 126 -14.21 18.16 9.87
C GLY A 126 -15.69 18.50 9.96
N ASP A 127 -16.02 19.60 10.64
CA ASP A 127 -17.39 20.11 10.75
C ASP A 127 -17.94 20.49 9.35
N GLN A 128 -17.11 21.08 8.49
CA GLN A 128 -17.50 21.39 7.11
C GLN A 128 -17.71 20.13 6.26
N MET A 129 -16.83 19.14 6.38
CA MET A 129 -17.01 17.86 5.71
C MET A 129 -18.34 17.22 6.11
N MET A 130 -18.71 17.22 7.40
CA MET A 130 -19.99 16.69 7.87
C MET A 130 -21.18 17.45 7.32
N ARG A 131 -21.13 18.79 7.24
CA ARG A 131 -22.21 19.60 6.61
C ARG A 131 -22.40 19.22 5.15
N ILE A 132 -21.30 19.00 4.40
CA ILE A 132 -21.38 18.57 3.00
C ILE A 132 -22.01 17.18 2.91
N CYS A 133 -21.69 16.27 3.83
CA CYS A 133 -22.33 14.95 3.88
C CYS A 133 -23.83 15.01 4.14
N GLU A 134 -24.25 15.84 5.09
CA GLU A 134 -25.67 16.06 5.41
C GLU A 134 -26.46 16.58 4.21
N GLY A 135 -25.81 17.40 3.34
CA GLY A 135 -26.38 17.92 2.10
C GLY A 135 -26.68 16.86 1.05
N ARG A 136 -26.12 15.66 1.14
CA ARG A 136 -26.29 14.55 0.18
C ARG A 136 -26.13 14.98 -1.27
N ILE A 137 -25.12 15.81 -1.54
CA ILE A 137 -24.88 16.41 -2.86
C ILE A 137 -24.40 15.31 -3.81
N PRO A 138 -24.96 15.22 -5.04
CA PRO A 138 -24.48 14.28 -6.05
C PRO A 138 -23.01 14.54 -6.43
N ILE A 139 -22.25 13.47 -6.62
CA ILE A 139 -20.91 13.52 -7.20
C ILE A 139 -21.02 12.94 -8.61
N GLU A 140 -20.73 13.75 -9.61
CA GLU A 140 -20.92 13.41 -11.01
C GLU A 140 -19.60 13.29 -11.74
N SER A 141 -19.44 12.26 -12.55
CA SER A 141 -18.34 12.14 -13.51
C SER A 141 -18.70 12.84 -14.79
N LEU A 142 -17.83 13.71 -15.28
CA LEU A 142 -18.00 14.49 -16.51
C LEU A 142 -16.82 14.21 -17.43
N THR A 143 -17.11 13.89 -18.69
CA THR A 143 -16.08 13.80 -19.72
C THR A 143 -15.95 15.19 -20.37
N VAL A 144 -14.80 15.84 -20.20
CA VAL A 144 -14.52 17.18 -20.71
C VAL A 144 -13.32 17.16 -21.66
N SER A 145 -13.21 18.19 -22.51
CA SER A 145 -12.00 18.38 -23.33
C SER A 145 -10.80 18.74 -22.44
N ILE A 146 -9.58 18.46 -22.91
CA ILE A 146 -8.35 18.87 -22.21
C ILE A 146 -8.32 20.38 -21.99
N ASP A 147 -8.68 21.18 -22.99
CA ASP A 147 -8.71 22.65 -22.89
C ASP A 147 -9.68 23.16 -21.82
N GLU A 148 -10.78 22.42 -21.59
CA GLU A 148 -11.75 22.74 -20.53
C GLU A 148 -11.21 22.30 -19.16
N ALA A 149 -10.64 21.13 -19.06
CA ALA A 149 -9.99 20.63 -17.84
C ALA A 149 -8.86 21.57 -17.38
N GLU A 150 -8.03 22.07 -18.32
CA GLU A 150 -6.98 23.03 -18.02
C GLU A 150 -7.51 24.32 -17.37
N LYS A 151 -8.68 24.80 -17.78
CA LYS A 151 -9.31 25.99 -17.16
C LYS A 151 -9.71 25.70 -15.72
N TYR A 152 -10.35 24.57 -15.45
CA TYR A 152 -10.70 24.16 -14.09
C TYR A 152 -9.47 24.02 -13.22
N PHE A 153 -8.47 23.24 -13.63
CA PHE A 153 -7.29 23.00 -12.81
C PHE A 153 -6.38 24.22 -12.65
N THR A 154 -6.39 25.14 -13.60
CA THR A 154 -5.73 26.45 -13.44
C THR A 154 -6.44 27.28 -12.37
N TYR A 155 -7.77 27.33 -12.37
CA TYR A 155 -8.55 28.01 -11.36
C TYR A 155 -8.31 27.44 -9.95
N PHE A 156 -8.31 26.11 -9.81
CA PHE A 156 -8.05 25.43 -8.55
C PHE A 156 -6.54 25.34 -8.20
N LYS A 157 -5.66 25.93 -9.00
CA LYS A 157 -4.19 25.90 -8.84
C LYS A 157 -3.57 24.49 -8.79
N ARG A 158 -4.24 23.51 -9.40
CA ARG A 158 -3.81 22.12 -9.49
C ARG A 158 -2.80 21.94 -10.63
N PHE A 159 -1.64 22.63 -10.49
CA PHE A 159 -0.54 22.56 -11.46
C PHE A 159 0.11 21.18 -11.55
N ASP A 160 -0.04 20.37 -10.51
CA ASP A 160 0.35 18.97 -10.45
C ASP A 160 -0.41 18.11 -11.48
N ILE A 161 -1.73 18.29 -11.60
CA ILE A 161 -2.56 17.62 -12.62
C ILE A 161 -2.20 18.14 -14.01
N LEU A 162 -2.04 19.45 -14.18
CA LEU A 162 -1.70 20.06 -15.48
C LEU A 162 -0.39 19.51 -16.05
N LYS A 163 0.60 19.18 -15.19
CA LYS A 163 1.83 18.53 -15.62
C LYS A 163 1.57 17.14 -16.21
N ASN A 164 0.57 16.42 -15.72
CA ASN A 164 0.26 15.05 -16.15
C ASN A 164 -0.63 14.99 -17.40
N ILE A 165 -1.59 15.90 -17.51
CA ILE A 165 -2.55 15.93 -18.62
C ILE A 165 -1.86 15.99 -19.98
N SER A 166 -0.71 16.69 -20.09
CA SER A 166 0.04 16.81 -21.33
C SER A 166 0.65 15.47 -21.81
N TYR A 167 0.76 14.46 -20.97
CA TYR A 167 1.52 13.23 -21.28
C TYR A 167 0.68 12.01 -21.64
N GLY A 168 -0.64 12.00 -21.49
CA GLY A 168 -1.30 10.72 -21.65
C GLY A 168 -2.79 10.67 -21.93
N TYR A 169 -3.43 11.76 -21.94
CA TYR A 169 -4.89 11.78 -22.08
C TYR A 169 -5.25 12.24 -23.47
N GLY A 170 -5.67 11.42 -24.37
CA GLY A 170 -6.19 11.78 -25.67
C GLY A 170 -6.75 13.20 -25.81
N ARG A 171 -7.97 13.38 -26.36
CA ARG A 171 -8.60 14.71 -26.46
C ARG A 171 -9.51 15.05 -25.28
N ASN A 172 -9.92 14.07 -24.50
CA ASN A 172 -10.87 14.21 -23.39
C ASN A 172 -10.33 13.52 -22.13
N ILE A 173 -10.80 13.99 -20.97
CA ILE A 173 -10.51 13.44 -19.65
C ILE A 173 -11.79 13.39 -18.82
N ASP A 174 -11.93 12.36 -17.98
CA ASP A 174 -13.00 12.27 -17.01
C ASP A 174 -12.59 12.98 -15.72
N ILE A 175 -13.42 13.92 -15.28
CA ILE A 175 -13.26 14.66 -14.01
C ILE A 175 -14.50 14.50 -13.17
N PHE A 176 -14.40 14.77 -11.87
CA PHE A 176 -15.55 14.73 -10.95
C PHE A 176 -15.98 16.12 -10.54
N ARG A 177 -17.31 16.31 -10.48
CA ARG A 177 -17.94 17.53 -10.01
C ARG A 177 -18.84 17.26 -8.82
N CYS A 178 -18.74 18.10 -7.79
CA CYS A 178 -19.70 18.16 -6.69
C CYS A 178 -19.98 19.63 -6.39
N ASP A 179 -21.22 20.08 -6.65
CA ASP A 179 -21.59 21.51 -6.61
C ASP A 179 -20.66 22.34 -7.53
N ASN A 180 -19.90 23.26 -6.98
CA ASN A 180 -18.94 24.14 -7.68
C ASN A 180 -17.49 23.68 -7.56
N TYR A 181 -17.22 22.52 -6.97
CA TYR A 181 -15.89 21.92 -6.84
C TYR A 181 -15.64 20.88 -7.92
N TYR A 182 -14.45 20.93 -8.55
CA TYR A 182 -14.02 20.02 -9.61
C TYR A 182 -12.65 19.45 -9.29
N ASP A 183 -12.51 18.13 -9.50
CA ASP A 183 -11.22 17.45 -9.31
C ASP A 183 -11.09 16.22 -10.20
N TYR A 184 -9.88 15.67 -10.28
CA TYR A 184 -9.55 14.48 -11.03
C TYR A 184 -9.27 13.29 -10.12
N TYR A 185 -9.89 12.16 -10.43
CA TYR A 185 -9.58 10.86 -9.82
C TYR A 185 -9.56 9.76 -10.88
N PRO A 186 -8.57 8.84 -10.85
CA PRO A 186 -8.48 7.74 -11.82
C PRO A 186 -9.50 6.63 -11.56
N ARG A 187 -10.20 6.67 -10.44
CA ARG A 187 -11.26 5.72 -10.05
C ARG A 187 -12.57 6.47 -9.83
N PRO A 188 -13.72 5.76 -9.95
CA PRO A 188 -15.01 6.37 -9.64
C PRO A 188 -15.07 6.81 -8.17
N LEU A 189 -15.89 7.82 -7.90
CA LEU A 189 -16.24 8.25 -6.56
C LEU A 189 -17.64 7.74 -6.20
N VAL A 190 -18.02 7.88 -4.91
CA VAL A 190 -19.38 7.51 -4.46
C VAL A 190 -20.43 8.37 -5.13
N PRO A 191 -21.69 7.88 -5.28
CA PRO A 191 -22.74 8.59 -6.00
C PRO A 191 -23.14 9.95 -5.40
N HIS A 192 -22.99 10.11 -4.10
CA HIS A 192 -23.32 11.35 -3.39
C HIS A 192 -22.60 11.44 -2.04
N THR A 193 -22.39 12.66 -1.54
CA THR A 193 -21.63 12.92 -0.31
C THR A 193 -22.23 12.29 0.96
N GLY A 194 -23.53 12.05 1.00
CA GLY A 194 -24.21 11.45 2.15
C GLY A 194 -23.82 10.00 2.48
N LEU A 195 -22.96 9.37 1.68
CA LEU A 195 -22.37 8.07 2.00
C LEU A 195 -21.08 8.19 2.80
N LEU A 196 -20.52 9.41 2.93
CA LEU A 196 -19.19 9.68 3.48
C LEU A 196 -19.24 10.15 4.95
N ASP A 197 -20.05 9.52 5.78
CA ASP A 197 -20.38 9.92 7.15
C ASP A 197 -19.41 9.42 8.24
N SER A 198 -18.31 8.77 7.85
CA SER A 198 -17.38 8.16 8.79
C SER A 198 -15.94 8.44 8.39
N PHE A 199 -15.31 9.36 9.09
CA PHE A 199 -13.89 9.75 8.95
C PHE A 199 -13.44 10.47 10.23
N GLU A 200 -12.13 10.63 10.40
CA GLU A 200 -11.55 11.42 11.48
C GLU A 200 -10.34 12.19 10.97
N LEU A 201 -10.19 13.43 11.41
CA LEU A 201 -9.01 14.26 11.19
C LEU A 201 -8.28 14.44 12.50
N SER A 202 -6.98 14.20 12.53
CA SER A 202 -6.14 14.36 13.71
C SER A 202 -4.79 14.97 13.36
N LYS A 203 -4.32 15.93 14.17
CA LYS A 203 -3.02 16.56 14.00
C LYS A 203 -1.90 15.57 14.21
N TYR A 204 -0.90 15.57 13.29
CA TYR A 204 0.31 14.80 13.45
C TYR A 204 1.50 15.45 12.76
N GLY A 205 2.62 15.63 13.49
CA GLY A 205 3.82 16.27 12.94
C GLY A 205 3.54 17.65 12.38
N GLU A 206 4.02 17.93 11.19
CA GLU A 206 3.76 19.19 10.47
C GLU A 206 2.41 19.18 9.75
N GLY A 207 1.84 18.01 9.49
CA GLY A 207 0.57 17.78 8.79
C GLY A 207 -0.52 17.23 9.69
N PHE A 208 -1.35 16.37 9.12
CA PHE A 208 -2.47 15.70 9.80
C PHE A 208 -2.75 14.35 9.18
N ILE A 209 -3.54 13.53 9.86
CA ILE A 209 -4.00 12.23 9.38
C ILE A 209 -5.50 12.31 9.12
N LEU A 210 -5.90 11.85 7.92
CA LEU A 210 -7.28 11.56 7.58
C LEU A 210 -7.49 10.06 7.72
N ARG A 211 -8.28 9.63 8.71
CA ARG A 211 -8.59 8.23 9.00
C ARG A 211 -9.89 7.80 8.36
N PHE A 212 -9.93 6.52 8.00
CA PHE A 212 -11.08 5.86 7.38
C PHE A 212 -11.62 4.73 8.26
N PRO A 213 -12.92 4.39 8.15
CA PRO A 213 -13.46 3.21 8.82
C PRO A 213 -12.79 1.93 8.31
N LYS A 214 -12.64 0.92 9.17
CA LYS A 214 -12.13 -0.38 8.75
C LYS A 214 -13.06 -1.05 7.75
N LYS A 215 -12.47 -1.71 6.75
CA LYS A 215 -13.19 -2.41 5.69
C LYS A 215 -14.12 -3.51 6.24
N GLU A 216 -13.67 -4.22 7.29
CA GLU A 216 -14.37 -5.35 7.88
C GLU A 216 -15.57 -4.93 8.74
N THR A 217 -15.42 -3.86 9.52
CA THR A 217 -16.42 -3.42 10.51
C THR A 217 -17.25 -2.23 10.05
N CYS A 218 -16.80 -1.50 9.01
CA CYS A 218 -17.37 -0.23 8.56
C CYS A 218 -17.37 0.87 9.64
N GLN A 219 -16.53 0.74 10.66
CA GLN A 219 -16.42 1.66 11.80
C GLN A 219 -14.98 2.13 11.97
N LEU A 220 -14.82 3.34 12.48
CA LEU A 220 -13.52 3.85 12.92
C LEU A 220 -13.08 3.07 14.17
N GLU A 221 -11.79 2.74 14.25
CA GLU A 221 -11.23 2.21 15.48
C GLU A 221 -11.08 3.31 16.54
N GLU A 222 -11.45 2.98 17.78
CA GLU A 222 -11.32 3.92 18.92
C GLU A 222 -9.85 4.26 19.20
N LYS A 223 -8.93 3.29 19.03
CA LYS A 223 -7.52 3.48 19.28
C LYS A 223 -6.74 3.46 17.98
N PHE A 224 -6.04 4.53 17.74
CA PHE A 224 -5.06 4.65 16.67
C PHE A 224 -3.66 4.81 17.27
N GLU A 225 -2.79 3.84 17.01
CA GLU A 225 -1.38 3.92 17.37
C GLU A 225 -0.55 4.26 16.14
N MET A 226 0.16 5.39 16.22
CA MET A 226 0.99 5.84 15.11
C MET A 226 2.21 4.95 14.91
N PRO A 227 2.41 4.32 13.74
CA PRO A 227 3.61 3.57 13.42
C PRO A 227 4.78 4.53 13.16
N LYS A 228 5.58 4.77 14.20
CA LYS A 228 6.64 5.81 14.23
C LYS A 228 7.80 5.51 13.29
N LEU A 229 8.23 4.26 13.22
CA LEU A 229 9.34 3.85 12.33
C LEU A 229 8.91 3.94 10.86
N LEU A 230 7.70 3.49 10.56
CA LEU A 230 7.14 3.59 9.21
C LEU A 230 7.02 5.06 8.80
N PHE A 231 6.50 5.92 9.67
CA PHE A 231 6.40 7.35 9.42
C PHE A 231 7.77 7.99 9.20
N GLY A 232 8.76 7.64 10.03
CA GLY A 232 10.14 8.13 9.86
C GLY A 232 10.76 7.72 8.52
N ALA A 233 10.51 6.49 8.06
CA ALA A 233 10.97 6.02 6.75
C ALA A 233 10.32 6.81 5.59
N HIS A 234 9.05 7.18 5.73
CA HIS A 234 8.37 8.04 4.76
C HIS A 234 8.96 9.45 4.76
N GLN A 235 9.09 10.10 5.93
CA GLN A 235 9.66 11.45 6.03
C GLN A 235 11.09 11.56 5.47
N GLU A 236 11.92 10.52 5.68
CA GLU A 236 13.27 10.49 5.11
C GLU A 236 13.23 10.54 3.58
N HIS A 237 12.35 9.78 2.99
CA HIS A 237 12.22 9.72 1.52
C HIS A 237 11.59 11.00 0.94
N ASP A 238 10.58 11.58 1.61
CA ASP A 238 9.96 12.84 1.18
C ASP A 238 10.98 13.98 1.13
N LYS A 239 11.83 14.09 2.16
CA LYS A 239 12.95 15.04 2.14
C LYS A 239 13.87 14.83 0.94
N TRP A 240 14.09 13.56 0.57
CA TRP A 240 14.90 13.22 -0.58
C TRP A 240 14.23 13.64 -1.90
N LEU A 241 12.94 13.35 -2.07
CA LEU A 241 12.18 13.77 -3.25
C LEU A 241 12.15 15.31 -3.40
N GLN A 242 12.08 16.04 -2.29
CA GLN A 242 12.18 17.51 -2.28
C GLN A 242 13.56 17.98 -2.77
N ILE A 243 14.66 17.36 -2.31
CA ILE A 243 16.02 17.65 -2.78
C ILE A 243 16.16 17.41 -4.28
N LEU A 244 15.62 16.31 -4.77
CA LEU A 244 15.64 15.93 -6.19
C LEU A 244 14.64 16.71 -7.04
N LYS A 245 13.71 17.47 -6.43
CA LYS A 245 12.63 18.23 -7.07
C LYS A 245 11.71 17.34 -7.94
N VAL A 246 11.45 16.11 -7.48
CA VAL A 246 10.54 15.16 -8.09
C VAL A 246 9.49 14.77 -7.06
N GLN A 247 8.33 15.41 -7.08
CA GLN A 247 7.26 15.20 -6.10
C GLN A 247 6.10 14.37 -6.65
N ASN A 248 5.96 14.27 -7.97
CA ASN A 248 4.91 13.52 -8.63
C ASN A 248 5.36 12.99 -9.99
N ILE A 249 4.53 12.15 -10.61
CA ILE A 249 4.82 11.55 -11.93
C ILE A 249 5.06 12.61 -12.99
N GLY A 250 4.38 13.76 -12.94
CA GLY A 250 4.60 14.84 -13.91
C GLY A 250 6.01 15.42 -13.84
N ASP A 251 6.61 15.49 -12.64
CA ASP A 251 8.01 15.92 -12.50
C ASP A 251 8.98 14.87 -13.07
N LEU A 252 8.69 13.57 -12.84
CA LEU A 252 9.48 12.47 -13.42
C LEU A 252 9.42 12.48 -14.94
N ASN A 253 8.23 12.68 -15.52
CA ASN A 253 8.04 12.78 -16.96
C ASN A 253 8.85 13.93 -17.58
N LYS A 254 8.94 15.07 -16.88
CA LYS A 254 9.81 16.19 -17.30
C LYS A 254 11.29 15.83 -17.34
N LEU A 255 11.77 14.96 -16.44
CA LEU A 255 13.14 14.47 -16.49
C LEU A 255 13.37 13.60 -17.72
N VAL A 256 12.37 12.78 -18.11
CA VAL A 256 12.41 11.97 -19.33
C VAL A 256 12.45 12.87 -20.57
N GLU A 257 11.55 13.84 -20.64
CA GLU A 257 11.45 14.81 -21.75
C GLU A 257 12.75 15.61 -21.94
N ASN A 258 13.37 16.01 -20.83
CA ASN A 258 14.62 16.79 -20.83
C ASN A 258 15.88 15.93 -20.88
N PHE A 259 15.78 14.61 -21.12
CA PHE A 259 16.91 13.66 -21.19
C PHE A 259 17.76 13.59 -19.91
N LYS A 260 17.19 13.92 -18.75
CA LYS A 260 17.86 13.90 -17.44
C LYS A 260 17.57 12.65 -16.61
N ILE A 261 16.72 11.75 -17.09
CA ILE A 261 16.30 10.56 -16.35
C ILE A 261 17.47 9.64 -16.01
N SER A 262 18.48 9.50 -16.88
CA SER A 262 19.63 8.64 -16.61
C SER A 262 20.48 9.12 -15.44
N GLU A 263 20.67 10.44 -15.32
CA GLU A 263 21.36 11.04 -14.15
C GLU A 263 20.54 10.83 -12.88
N PHE A 264 19.24 11.03 -12.94
CA PHE A 264 18.32 10.79 -11.82
C PHE A 264 18.38 9.35 -11.33
N ILE A 265 18.35 8.35 -12.23
CA ILE A 265 18.47 6.93 -11.89
C ILE A 265 19.79 6.66 -11.14
N GLN A 266 20.92 7.19 -11.65
CA GLN A 266 22.23 7.01 -11.00
C GLN A 266 22.25 7.58 -9.57
N VAL A 267 21.64 8.75 -9.37
CA VAL A 267 21.58 9.38 -8.03
C VAL A 267 20.70 8.56 -7.08
N GLU A 268 19.54 8.06 -7.53
CA GLU A 268 18.64 7.21 -6.75
C GLU A 268 19.32 5.89 -6.34
N GLU A 269 19.99 5.23 -7.29
CA GLU A 269 20.72 3.98 -7.02
C GLU A 269 21.90 4.21 -6.06
N ALA A 270 22.63 5.30 -6.23
CA ALA A 270 23.74 5.66 -5.32
C ALA A 270 23.22 5.96 -3.90
N LEU A 271 22.07 6.64 -3.76
CA LEU A 271 21.45 6.86 -2.46
C LEU A 271 21.05 5.53 -1.79
N GLN A 272 20.42 4.64 -2.55
CA GLN A 272 20.02 3.35 -2.01
C GLN A 272 21.21 2.54 -1.53
N GLU A 273 22.31 2.52 -2.29
CA GLU A 273 23.55 1.86 -1.90
C GLU A 273 24.19 2.49 -0.65
N LYS A 274 24.18 3.83 -0.57
CA LYS A 274 24.66 4.56 0.62
C LYS A 274 23.86 4.21 1.88
N LYS A 275 22.55 4.03 1.77
CA LYS A 275 21.69 3.59 2.90
C LYS A 275 22.03 2.16 3.34
N ILE A 276 22.30 1.25 2.39
CA ILE A 276 22.72 -0.14 2.71
C ILE A 276 24.09 -0.14 3.39
N ALA A 277 25.04 0.66 2.91
CA ALA A 277 26.33 0.82 3.52
C ALA A 277 26.23 1.35 4.96
N PHE A 278 25.41 2.38 5.19
CA PHE A 278 25.15 2.89 6.54
C PHE A 278 24.59 1.81 7.47
N LEU A 279 23.66 0.98 7.02
CA LEU A 279 23.17 -0.14 7.82
C LEU A 279 24.25 -1.15 8.14
N ALA A 280 25.15 -1.45 7.18
CA ALA A 280 26.27 -2.33 7.41
C ALA A 280 27.25 -1.74 8.46
N ASP A 281 27.48 -0.43 8.47
CA ASP A 281 28.27 0.27 9.48
C ASP A 281 27.62 0.14 10.86
N GLN A 282 26.31 0.34 10.97
CA GLN A 282 25.55 0.18 12.22
C GLN A 282 25.63 -1.26 12.77
N ILE A 283 25.60 -2.26 11.88
CA ILE A 283 25.76 -3.68 12.25
C ILE A 283 27.19 -3.91 12.75
N HIS A 284 28.19 -3.40 12.03
CA HIS A 284 29.62 -3.59 12.41
C HIS A 284 29.96 -2.99 13.79
N VAL A 285 29.37 -1.84 14.13
CA VAL A 285 29.56 -1.22 15.45
C VAL A 285 28.95 -2.06 16.58
N ARG A 286 27.85 -2.75 16.33
CA ARG A 286 27.17 -3.63 17.30
C ARG A 286 27.83 -5.02 17.37
N LYS A 287 29.07 -5.09 17.83
CA LYS A 287 29.94 -6.31 17.81
C LYS A 287 29.31 -7.57 18.42
N LYS A 288 28.38 -7.43 19.38
CA LYS A 288 27.65 -8.57 19.95
C LYS A 288 26.58 -9.13 19.02
N ALA A 289 26.07 -8.33 18.07
CA ALA A 289 25.02 -8.74 17.16
C ALA A 289 25.57 -9.64 16.05
N LYS A 290 25.44 -10.95 16.24
CA LYS A 290 25.89 -11.98 15.30
C LYS A 290 24.80 -12.44 14.34
N VAL A 291 23.53 -12.04 14.56
CA VAL A 291 22.38 -12.45 13.75
C VAL A 291 21.65 -11.20 13.26
N VAL A 292 21.51 -11.09 11.94
CA VAL A 292 20.71 -10.05 11.28
C VAL A 292 19.47 -10.70 10.68
N LEU A 293 18.31 -10.33 11.18
CA LEU A 293 17.00 -10.85 10.76
C LEU A 293 16.33 -9.85 9.81
N ILE A 294 16.11 -10.27 8.58
CA ILE A 294 15.50 -9.42 7.54
C ILE A 294 14.11 -9.94 7.22
N ALA A 295 13.10 -9.12 7.45
CA ALA A 295 11.74 -9.46 7.06
C ALA A 295 11.05 -8.33 6.29
N GLY A 296 9.93 -8.66 5.69
CA GLY A 296 9.09 -7.74 4.95
C GLY A 296 8.11 -8.49 4.07
N PRO A 297 7.11 -7.78 3.54
CA PRO A 297 6.05 -8.39 2.77
C PRO A 297 6.56 -8.97 1.44
N SER A 298 5.69 -9.74 0.77
CA SER A 298 6.03 -10.32 -0.53
C SER A 298 6.44 -9.24 -1.54
N SER A 299 7.48 -9.53 -2.32
CA SER A 299 8.06 -8.61 -3.33
C SER A 299 8.58 -7.28 -2.78
N SER A 300 8.94 -7.22 -1.52
CA SER A 300 9.65 -6.09 -0.92
C SER A 300 11.15 -6.04 -1.24
N GLY A 301 11.72 -7.05 -1.89
CA GLY A 301 13.15 -7.08 -2.25
C GLY A 301 14.08 -7.64 -1.18
N LYS A 302 13.57 -8.40 -0.18
CA LYS A 302 14.38 -9.01 0.92
C LYS A 302 15.66 -9.69 0.45
N THR A 303 15.54 -10.64 -0.47
CA THR A 303 16.69 -11.42 -0.98
C THR A 303 17.73 -10.55 -1.67
N THR A 304 17.30 -9.58 -2.46
CA THR A 304 18.20 -8.62 -3.13
C THR A 304 18.93 -7.76 -2.10
N PHE A 305 18.20 -7.23 -1.13
CA PHE A 305 18.77 -6.44 -0.04
C PHE A 305 19.75 -7.26 0.82
N ALA A 306 19.40 -8.49 1.22
CA ALA A 306 20.26 -9.36 2.00
C ALA A 306 21.62 -9.62 1.29
N LYS A 307 21.58 -9.84 -0.04
CA LYS A 307 22.78 -10.01 -0.85
C LYS A 307 23.61 -8.71 -0.93
N ARG A 308 22.98 -7.55 -1.11
CA ARG A 308 23.69 -6.26 -1.15
C ARG A 308 24.24 -5.88 0.21
N LEU A 309 23.49 -6.10 1.30
CA LEU A 309 23.96 -5.92 2.66
C LEU A 309 25.17 -6.81 2.95
N ALA A 310 25.15 -8.07 2.52
CA ALA A 310 26.27 -8.97 2.65
C ALA A 310 27.55 -8.45 1.94
N VAL A 311 27.41 -7.77 0.80
CA VAL A 311 28.55 -7.11 0.13
C VAL A 311 29.11 -5.99 1.01
N GLN A 312 28.27 -5.11 1.56
CA GLN A 312 28.69 -4.00 2.40
C GLN A 312 29.28 -4.47 3.73
N LEU A 313 28.76 -5.56 4.31
CA LEU A 313 29.37 -6.18 5.50
C LEU A 313 30.77 -6.70 5.22
N ARG A 314 31.05 -7.27 4.02
CA ARG A 314 32.41 -7.65 3.60
C ARG A 314 33.35 -6.45 3.45
N VAL A 315 32.87 -5.34 2.96
CA VAL A 315 33.62 -4.06 2.87
C VAL A 315 34.05 -3.62 4.28
N ASN A 316 33.26 -3.89 5.31
CA ASN A 316 33.54 -3.60 6.71
C ASN A 316 34.41 -4.70 7.39
N GLY A 317 34.92 -5.68 6.62
CA GLY A 317 35.80 -6.75 7.14
C GLY A 317 35.05 -7.90 7.81
N LEU A 318 33.71 -7.96 7.71
CA LEU A 318 32.91 -9.06 8.22
C LEU A 318 32.71 -10.16 7.17
N SER A 319 32.44 -11.37 7.62
CA SER A 319 32.20 -12.55 6.78
C SER A 319 30.72 -12.97 6.89
N PRO A 320 29.80 -12.36 6.11
CA PRO A 320 28.38 -12.67 6.21
C PRO A 320 28.05 -14.05 5.62
N ILE A 321 27.20 -14.79 6.33
CA ILE A 321 26.58 -16.04 5.88
C ILE A 321 25.09 -15.73 5.66
N VAL A 322 24.61 -15.87 4.42
CA VAL A 322 23.22 -15.57 4.08
C VAL A 322 22.39 -16.84 4.06
N MET A 323 21.29 -16.86 4.80
CA MET A 323 20.41 -18.01 4.97
C MET A 323 18.94 -17.61 4.75
N GLY A 324 18.20 -18.43 4.02
CA GLY A 324 16.75 -18.26 3.80
C GLY A 324 15.94 -19.03 4.83
N LEU A 325 14.89 -18.43 5.41
CA LEU A 325 13.94 -19.13 6.26
C LEU A 325 13.15 -20.19 5.51
N ASP A 326 13.03 -20.06 4.21
CA ASP A 326 12.30 -21.00 3.35
C ASP A 326 12.89 -22.42 3.39
N ASP A 327 14.18 -22.57 3.73
CA ASP A 327 14.83 -23.87 3.89
C ASP A 327 14.43 -24.61 5.17
N TYR A 328 13.77 -23.92 6.09
CA TYR A 328 13.28 -24.47 7.37
C TYR A 328 11.79 -24.81 7.37
N PHE A 329 11.12 -24.83 6.22
CA PHE A 329 9.73 -25.29 6.15
C PHE A 329 9.57 -26.73 6.64
N LEU A 330 8.47 -26.99 7.32
CA LEU A 330 8.00 -28.34 7.62
C LEU A 330 7.68 -29.07 6.32
N PRO A 331 7.83 -30.42 6.29
CA PRO A 331 7.29 -31.21 5.17
C PRO A 331 5.83 -30.83 4.90
N ARG A 332 5.45 -30.83 3.62
CA ARG A 332 4.08 -30.39 3.18
C ARG A 332 2.96 -31.11 3.93
N SER A 333 3.16 -32.39 4.28
CA SER A 333 2.19 -33.17 5.07
C SER A 333 1.93 -32.61 6.48
N LEU A 334 2.87 -31.86 7.05
CA LEU A 334 2.79 -31.26 8.39
C LEU A 334 2.47 -29.75 8.34
N THR A 335 2.44 -29.16 7.15
CA THR A 335 2.10 -27.72 6.99
C THR A 335 0.66 -27.48 7.46
N PRO A 336 0.40 -26.44 8.28
CA PRO A 336 -0.95 -26.06 8.69
C PRO A 336 -1.88 -25.83 7.48
N ARG A 337 -3.19 -25.99 7.70
CA ARG A 337 -4.19 -25.73 6.66
C ARG A 337 -5.10 -24.58 7.05
N LEU A 338 -5.52 -23.83 6.04
CA LEU A 338 -6.59 -22.83 6.14
C LEU A 338 -7.97 -23.53 6.27
N GLU A 339 -8.99 -22.77 6.63
CA GLU A 339 -10.37 -23.26 6.74
C GLU A 339 -10.92 -23.86 5.41
N ASN A 340 -10.42 -23.35 4.27
CA ASN A 340 -10.76 -23.88 2.93
C ASN A 340 -10.00 -25.17 2.56
N GLY A 341 -9.15 -25.69 3.46
CA GLY A 341 -8.36 -26.91 3.27
C GLY A 341 -7.02 -26.71 2.54
N GLU A 342 -6.72 -25.53 2.04
CA GLU A 342 -5.43 -25.21 1.42
C GLU A 342 -4.31 -25.13 2.47
N TYR A 343 -3.05 -25.31 2.04
CA TYR A 343 -1.90 -25.17 2.93
C TYR A 343 -1.63 -23.70 3.29
N ASP A 344 -1.46 -23.41 4.57
CA ASP A 344 -1.10 -22.08 5.09
C ASP A 344 0.42 -21.93 5.17
N PHE A 345 1.07 -21.66 4.03
CA PHE A 345 2.50 -21.37 3.96
C PHE A 345 2.88 -20.01 4.53
N GLU A 346 1.92 -19.11 4.74
CA GLU A 346 2.16 -17.79 5.31
C GLU A 346 2.16 -17.81 6.85
N SER A 347 1.79 -18.93 7.47
CA SER A 347 1.84 -19.10 8.93
C SER A 347 3.27 -19.34 9.42
N ILE A 348 3.67 -18.72 10.53
CA ILE A 348 4.94 -19.02 11.21
C ILE A 348 5.02 -20.51 11.63
N ARG A 349 3.88 -21.16 11.86
CA ARG A 349 3.80 -22.59 12.19
C ARG A 349 4.09 -23.52 11.02
N SER A 350 4.26 -22.97 9.81
CA SER A 350 4.76 -23.72 8.65
C SER A 350 6.28 -23.95 8.72
N LEU A 351 6.99 -23.23 9.59
CA LEU A 351 8.42 -23.40 9.85
C LEU A 351 8.66 -24.38 11.00
N ASP A 352 9.73 -25.13 10.91
CA ASP A 352 10.27 -25.96 11.99
C ASP A 352 11.06 -25.09 12.98
N LEU A 353 10.32 -24.36 13.82
CA LEU A 353 10.92 -23.43 14.79
C LEU A 353 11.88 -24.11 15.79
N PRO A 354 11.57 -25.30 16.35
CA PRO A 354 12.52 -26.01 17.21
C PRO A 354 13.85 -26.27 16.53
N PHE A 355 13.83 -26.82 15.31
CA PHE A 355 15.03 -27.13 14.54
C PHE A 355 15.81 -25.88 14.14
N LEU A 356 15.12 -24.80 13.75
CA LEU A 356 15.77 -23.52 13.47
C LEU A 356 16.48 -22.97 14.72
N ASN A 357 15.80 -22.98 15.88
CA ASN A 357 16.38 -22.45 17.12
C ASN A 357 17.52 -23.31 17.63
N GLU A 358 17.48 -24.63 17.48
CA GLU A 358 18.62 -25.54 17.75
C GLU A 358 19.86 -25.13 16.93
N HIS A 359 19.68 -24.94 15.61
CA HIS A 359 20.77 -24.53 14.73
C HIS A 359 21.32 -23.14 15.08
N LEU A 360 20.41 -22.17 15.40
CA LEU A 360 20.86 -20.83 15.79
C LEU A 360 21.64 -20.82 17.08
N LEU A 361 21.26 -21.59 18.09
CA LEU A 361 21.99 -21.72 19.34
C LEU A 361 23.33 -22.42 19.14
N ALA A 362 23.38 -23.53 18.40
CA ALA A 362 24.62 -24.24 18.06
C ALA A 362 25.60 -23.30 17.35
N LEU A 363 25.15 -22.53 16.36
CA LEU A 363 25.99 -21.55 15.67
C LEU A 363 26.52 -20.45 16.61
N LEU A 364 25.67 -19.90 17.47
CA LEU A 364 26.10 -18.88 18.46
C LEU A 364 27.11 -19.44 19.48
N ASN A 365 27.05 -20.73 19.79
CA ASN A 365 28.03 -21.43 20.63
C ASN A 365 29.30 -21.81 19.87
N GLY A 366 29.41 -21.49 18.57
CA GLY A 366 30.57 -21.82 17.75
C GLY A 366 30.61 -23.29 17.31
N GLU A 367 29.48 -23.98 17.30
CA GLU A 367 29.36 -25.35 16.79
C GLU A 367 29.12 -25.34 15.28
N GLU A 368 29.49 -26.44 14.61
CA GLU A 368 29.23 -26.63 13.17
C GLU A 368 27.86 -27.26 12.97
N ILE A 369 27.06 -26.70 12.07
CA ILE A 369 25.79 -27.28 11.65
C ILE A 369 25.77 -27.58 10.14
N THR A 370 24.88 -28.46 9.71
CA THR A 370 24.58 -28.71 8.30
C THR A 370 23.31 -27.99 7.93
N LEU A 371 23.34 -27.09 6.93
CA LEU A 371 22.14 -26.36 6.49
C LEU A 371 21.13 -27.32 5.87
N PRO A 372 19.86 -27.19 6.20
CA PRO A 372 18.78 -27.87 5.46
C PRO A 372 18.57 -27.22 4.09
N ARG A 373 17.88 -27.93 3.20
CA ARG A 373 17.39 -27.40 1.94
C ARG A 373 15.95 -27.87 1.71
N TYR A 374 15.06 -26.93 1.44
CA TYR A 374 13.68 -27.28 1.14
C TYR A 374 13.43 -27.46 -0.35
N ASN A 375 12.90 -28.60 -0.74
CA ASN A 375 12.51 -28.89 -2.11
C ASN A 375 11.04 -28.55 -2.30
N PHE A 376 10.76 -27.42 -2.94
CA PHE A 376 9.40 -26.93 -3.17
C PHE A 376 8.58 -27.82 -4.12
N ILE A 377 9.23 -28.60 -4.99
CA ILE A 377 8.54 -29.51 -5.91
C ILE A 377 7.98 -30.68 -5.13
N ASN A 378 8.82 -31.35 -4.36
CA ASN A 378 8.43 -32.53 -3.58
C ASN A 378 7.74 -32.17 -2.27
N GLY A 379 7.92 -30.94 -1.77
CA GLY A 379 7.40 -30.48 -0.49
C GLY A 379 8.05 -31.15 0.71
N THR A 380 9.36 -31.44 0.60
CA THR A 380 10.16 -32.12 1.63
C THR A 380 11.45 -31.37 1.91
N ARG A 381 11.94 -31.49 3.14
CA ARG A 381 13.26 -31.00 3.52
C ARG A 381 14.31 -32.08 3.21
N GLU A 382 15.37 -31.67 2.56
CA GLU A 382 16.51 -32.49 2.18
C GLU A 382 17.75 -32.05 2.97
N SER A 383 18.65 -32.97 3.25
CA SER A 383 19.96 -32.61 3.82
C SER A 383 20.83 -31.99 2.72
N SER A 384 21.39 -30.83 2.96
CA SER A 384 22.43 -30.28 2.08
C SER A 384 23.81 -30.81 2.52
N ASN A 385 24.82 -30.64 1.67
CA ASN A 385 26.22 -30.90 2.04
C ASN A 385 26.92 -29.64 2.59
N GLU A 386 26.16 -28.55 2.74
CA GLU A 386 26.71 -27.26 3.17
C GLU A 386 26.79 -27.20 4.69
N LYS A 387 28.03 -27.16 5.17
CA LYS A 387 28.35 -27.02 6.59
C LYS A 387 28.73 -25.58 6.87
N ILE A 388 28.23 -25.04 7.96
CA ILE A 388 28.56 -23.69 8.42
C ILE A 388 28.92 -23.70 9.91
N LYS A 389 29.85 -22.82 10.26
CA LYS A 389 30.26 -22.53 11.62
C LYS A 389 30.51 -21.05 11.76
N LEU A 390 30.08 -20.43 12.86
CA LEU A 390 30.38 -19.01 13.13
C LEU A 390 31.70 -18.86 13.87
N ASN A 391 32.48 -17.85 13.46
CA ASN A 391 33.63 -17.33 14.17
C ASN A 391 33.38 -15.84 14.51
N ASP A 392 34.40 -15.18 15.08
CA ASP A 392 34.27 -13.79 15.53
C ASP A 392 33.96 -12.77 14.39
N GLU A 393 34.39 -13.08 13.18
CA GLU A 393 34.20 -12.24 12.00
C GLU A 393 32.84 -12.51 11.27
N ASN A 394 32.22 -13.66 11.58
CA ASN A 394 30.98 -14.03 10.91
C ASN A 394 29.77 -13.26 11.43
N VAL A 395 28.85 -12.93 10.51
CA VAL A 395 27.51 -12.43 10.77
C VAL A 395 26.52 -13.26 9.98
N LEU A 396 25.55 -13.84 10.67
CA LEU A 396 24.48 -14.62 10.06
C LEU A 396 23.38 -13.66 9.59
N VAL A 397 23.10 -13.64 8.29
CA VAL A 397 22.05 -12.82 7.67
C VAL A 397 20.91 -13.75 7.26
N ILE A 398 19.80 -13.67 7.99
CA ILE A 398 18.62 -14.52 7.78
C ILE A 398 17.51 -13.71 7.14
N GLU A 399 17.01 -14.16 6.00
CA GLU A 399 15.91 -13.50 5.34
C GLU A 399 14.66 -14.39 5.24
N GLY A 400 13.49 -13.80 5.45
CA GLY A 400 12.20 -14.46 5.29
C GLY A 400 11.05 -13.61 5.84
N ILE A 401 9.83 -14.01 5.54
CA ILE A 401 8.63 -13.23 5.95
C ILE A 401 8.47 -13.14 7.47
N HIS A 402 8.97 -14.14 8.21
CA HIS A 402 8.84 -14.23 9.67
C HIS A 402 10.05 -13.69 10.45
N GLY A 403 11.07 -13.14 9.76
CA GLY A 403 12.35 -12.74 10.39
C GLY A 403 12.20 -11.77 11.58
N ILE A 404 11.15 -10.95 11.61
CA ILE A 404 10.90 -9.99 12.71
C ILE A 404 9.92 -10.50 13.77
N ASN A 405 9.30 -11.65 13.58
CA ASN A 405 8.42 -12.25 14.58
C ASN A 405 9.24 -12.75 15.77
N ASP A 406 8.88 -12.33 16.99
CA ASP A 406 9.62 -12.68 18.21
C ASP A 406 9.65 -14.18 18.48
N MET A 407 8.65 -14.93 18.06
CA MET A 407 8.62 -16.39 18.20
C MET A 407 9.76 -17.08 17.41
N LEU A 408 10.19 -16.48 16.28
CA LEU A 408 11.26 -17.05 15.45
C LEU A 408 12.59 -17.11 16.19
N SER A 409 12.92 -16.07 16.91
CA SER A 409 14.22 -15.85 17.54
C SER A 409 14.14 -15.68 19.06
N ALA A 410 13.15 -16.36 19.69
CA ALA A 410 12.91 -16.24 21.12
C ALA A 410 14.12 -16.73 21.96
N SER A 411 14.86 -17.70 21.45
CA SER A 411 16.08 -18.26 22.09
C SER A 411 17.32 -17.36 21.99
N ILE A 412 17.30 -16.33 21.09
CA ILE A 412 18.45 -15.45 20.86
C ILE A 412 18.31 -14.19 21.73
N PRO A 413 19.30 -13.87 22.59
CA PRO A 413 19.29 -12.61 23.35
C PRO A 413 19.18 -11.39 22.44
N ALA A 414 18.54 -10.32 22.94
CA ALA A 414 18.27 -9.10 22.15
C ALA A 414 19.57 -8.45 21.64
N GLU A 415 20.63 -8.43 22.47
CA GLU A 415 21.93 -7.86 22.11
C GLU A 415 22.70 -8.65 21.04
N ASN A 416 22.29 -9.90 20.76
CA ASN A 416 22.94 -10.75 19.77
C ASN A 416 22.23 -10.68 18.38
N LYS A 417 21.14 -9.96 18.27
CA LYS A 417 20.35 -9.86 17.03
C LYS A 417 20.03 -8.43 16.64
N ILE A 418 19.89 -8.21 15.34
CA ILE A 418 19.38 -6.97 14.74
C ILE A 418 18.23 -7.35 13.84
N LYS A 419 17.11 -6.63 13.95
CA LYS A 419 15.93 -6.82 13.11
C LYS A 419 15.83 -5.68 12.11
N ILE A 420 15.63 -6.01 10.83
CA ILE A 420 15.46 -5.07 9.73
C ILE A 420 14.15 -5.37 9.02
N TYR A 421 13.24 -4.40 9.00
CA TYR A 421 12.02 -4.48 8.18
C TYR A 421 12.26 -3.82 6.82
N ILE A 422 11.89 -4.52 5.76
CA ILE A 422 12.02 -4.04 4.39
C ILE A 422 10.64 -3.95 3.72
N SER A 423 10.33 -2.80 3.15
CA SER A 423 9.14 -2.63 2.32
C SER A 423 9.42 -1.75 1.10
N ALA A 424 8.70 -2.00 0.01
CA ALA A 424 8.70 -1.11 -1.14
C ALA A 424 7.69 0.01 -0.90
N LEU A 425 8.04 0.97 -0.06
CA LEU A 425 7.20 2.11 0.29
C LEU A 425 7.21 3.11 -0.87
N ASN A 426 6.27 2.94 -1.82
CA ASN A 426 6.16 3.88 -2.91
C ASN A 426 5.65 5.23 -2.38
N GLN A 427 6.33 6.31 -2.78
CA GLN A 427 6.04 7.67 -2.34
C GLN A 427 5.86 8.64 -3.51
N LEU A 428 6.18 8.21 -4.75
CA LEU A 428 5.85 8.99 -5.91
C LEU A 428 4.36 8.85 -6.21
N ASN A 429 3.62 9.93 -6.05
CA ASN A 429 2.19 9.98 -6.32
C ASN A 429 1.92 10.46 -7.76
N ILE A 430 0.71 10.19 -8.27
CA ILE A 430 0.29 10.67 -9.60
C ILE A 430 0.23 12.20 -9.57
N ASP A 431 -0.46 12.74 -8.58
CA ASP A 431 -0.62 14.15 -8.28
C ASP A 431 -0.86 14.32 -6.77
N TYR A 432 -1.13 15.54 -6.28
CA TYR A 432 -1.30 15.80 -4.85
C TYR A 432 -2.47 15.05 -4.19
N HIS A 433 -3.49 14.66 -4.94
CA HIS A 433 -4.66 13.98 -4.41
C HIS A 433 -4.66 12.48 -4.69
N ASN A 434 -3.93 12.04 -5.73
CA ASN A 434 -3.96 10.69 -6.24
C ASN A 434 -2.67 9.92 -5.93
N ARG A 435 -2.78 9.04 -4.96
CA ARG A 435 -1.67 8.20 -4.51
C ARG A 435 -1.54 6.92 -5.35
N ILE A 436 -0.29 6.48 -5.49
CA ILE A 436 0.02 5.12 -5.90
C ILE A 436 0.22 4.28 -4.65
N ALA A 437 -0.65 3.31 -4.43
CA ALA A 437 -0.57 2.47 -3.24
C ALA A 437 0.67 1.56 -3.27
N THR A 438 1.37 1.44 -2.14
CA THR A 438 2.48 0.49 -1.94
C THR A 438 2.12 -0.94 -2.37
N THR A 439 0.87 -1.36 -2.15
CA THR A 439 0.36 -2.65 -2.59
C THR A 439 0.35 -2.81 -4.10
N ASP A 440 0.13 -1.75 -4.86
CA ASP A 440 0.08 -1.83 -6.34
C ASP A 440 1.49 -1.93 -6.92
N CYS A 441 2.46 -1.18 -6.40
CA CYS A 441 3.87 -1.35 -6.71
C CYS A 441 4.32 -2.80 -6.46
N ARG A 442 4.01 -3.35 -5.29
CA ARG A 442 4.36 -4.72 -4.93
C ARG A 442 3.67 -5.78 -5.79
N LYS A 443 2.44 -5.55 -6.27
CA LYS A 443 1.76 -6.42 -7.24
C LYS A 443 2.53 -6.47 -8.55
N ILE A 444 2.91 -5.32 -9.09
CA ILE A 444 3.67 -5.24 -10.35
C ILE A 444 5.02 -5.95 -10.19
N ARG A 445 5.76 -5.70 -9.11
CA ARG A 445 7.00 -6.42 -8.80
C ARG A 445 6.78 -7.93 -8.72
N ARG A 446 5.67 -8.38 -8.10
CA ARG A 446 5.35 -9.80 -7.96
C ARG A 446 5.02 -10.43 -9.32
N ILE A 447 4.21 -9.77 -10.13
CA ILE A 447 3.89 -10.24 -11.49
C ILE A 447 5.16 -10.41 -12.30
N ALA A 448 6.04 -9.39 -12.31
CA ALA A 448 7.30 -9.42 -13.04
C ALA A 448 8.24 -10.55 -12.55
N ARG A 449 8.36 -10.74 -11.23
CA ARG A 449 9.16 -11.80 -10.63
C ARG A 449 8.58 -13.18 -10.94
N ASP A 450 7.29 -13.37 -10.70
CA ASP A 450 6.63 -14.69 -10.82
C ASP A 450 6.62 -15.14 -12.28
N TYR A 451 6.45 -14.21 -13.23
CA TYR A 451 6.58 -14.49 -14.66
C TYR A 451 8.00 -14.95 -15.03
N ARG A 452 9.04 -14.21 -14.57
CA ARG A 452 10.45 -14.48 -14.95
C ARG A 452 11.04 -15.73 -14.30
N TYR A 453 10.67 -16.01 -13.06
CA TYR A 453 11.39 -16.99 -12.24
C TYR A 453 10.53 -18.15 -11.76
N ARG A 454 9.20 -18.08 -11.87
CA ARG A 454 8.29 -19.10 -11.35
C ARG A 454 7.33 -19.66 -12.40
N GLY A 455 7.29 -19.08 -13.60
CA GLY A 455 6.45 -19.51 -14.71
C GLY A 455 4.95 -19.25 -14.52
N TYR A 456 4.58 -18.34 -13.59
CA TYR A 456 3.18 -17.97 -13.37
C TYR A 456 2.76 -16.82 -14.29
N SER A 457 1.50 -16.86 -14.75
CA SER A 457 0.87 -15.75 -15.45
C SER A 457 0.53 -14.59 -14.48
N ALA A 458 0.24 -13.41 -15.04
CA ALA A 458 -0.25 -12.28 -14.26
C ALA A 458 -1.57 -12.62 -13.55
N GLU A 459 -2.48 -13.32 -14.22
CA GLU A 459 -3.78 -13.74 -13.68
C GLU A 459 -3.61 -14.68 -12.48
N GLU A 460 -2.78 -15.72 -12.60
CA GLU A 460 -2.46 -16.64 -11.50
C GLU A 460 -1.85 -15.91 -10.30
N THR A 461 -0.97 -14.92 -10.56
CA THR A 461 -0.37 -14.10 -9.51
C THR A 461 -1.40 -13.24 -8.80
N LEU A 462 -2.33 -12.61 -9.54
CA LEU A 462 -3.39 -11.78 -8.99
C LEU A 462 -4.43 -12.58 -8.20
N THR A 463 -4.79 -13.77 -8.67
CA THR A 463 -5.72 -14.67 -7.97
C THR A 463 -5.21 -15.04 -6.57
N ARG A 464 -3.90 -15.22 -6.42
CA ARG A 464 -3.25 -15.53 -5.12
C ARG A 464 -3.01 -14.32 -4.23
N TRP A 465 -3.20 -13.10 -4.76
CA TRP A 465 -2.80 -11.89 -4.04
C TRP A 465 -3.57 -11.65 -2.74
N GLU A 466 -4.86 -11.98 -2.70
CA GLU A 466 -5.68 -11.79 -1.50
C GLU A 466 -5.20 -12.69 -0.34
N SER A 467 -4.85 -13.94 -0.63
CA SER A 467 -4.29 -14.87 0.36
C SER A 467 -2.96 -14.37 0.91
N VAL A 468 -2.09 -13.84 0.03
CA VAL A 468 -0.81 -13.24 0.44
C VAL A 468 -1.04 -12.04 1.36
N ARG A 469 -1.98 -11.16 1.02
CA ARG A 469 -2.32 -9.99 1.86
C ARG A 469 -2.84 -10.41 3.23
N ALA A 470 -3.74 -11.38 3.29
CA ALA A 470 -4.23 -11.91 4.56
C ALA A 470 -3.09 -12.48 5.43
N GLY A 471 -2.12 -13.17 4.83
CA GLY A 471 -0.93 -13.63 5.50
C GLY A 471 -0.04 -12.51 6.04
N GLU A 472 0.16 -11.45 5.25
CA GLU A 472 0.94 -10.26 5.64
C GLU A 472 0.28 -9.50 6.80
N ASP A 473 -1.05 -9.27 6.73
CA ASP A 473 -1.82 -8.59 7.77
C ASP A 473 -1.75 -9.33 9.11
N LYS A 474 -1.68 -10.66 9.07
CA LYS A 474 -1.61 -11.51 10.26
C LYS A 474 -0.18 -11.69 10.80
N ASN A 475 0.81 -11.84 9.92
CA ASN A 475 2.12 -12.38 10.32
C ASN A 475 3.28 -11.38 10.17
N ILE A 476 3.10 -10.24 9.51
CA ILE A 476 4.18 -9.29 9.24
C ILE A 476 3.88 -7.90 9.81
N PHE A 477 2.78 -7.27 9.42
CA PHE A 477 2.49 -5.88 9.81
C PHE A 477 2.34 -5.66 11.32
N PRO A 478 1.83 -6.60 12.13
CA PRO A 478 1.79 -6.41 13.58
C PRO A 478 3.16 -6.29 14.24
N TYR A 479 4.23 -6.76 13.58
CA TYR A 479 5.60 -6.75 14.09
C TYR A 479 6.49 -5.68 13.47
N GLN A 480 6.01 -4.91 12.49
CA GLN A 480 6.84 -4.00 11.68
C GLN A 480 7.45 -2.85 12.50
N GLU A 481 6.85 -2.46 13.63
CA GLU A 481 7.38 -1.43 14.54
C GLU A 481 8.36 -2.00 15.59
N ASN A 482 8.49 -3.35 15.71
CA ASN A 482 9.37 -4.02 16.66
C ASN A 482 10.72 -4.36 16.01
N VAL A 483 11.35 -3.40 15.33
CA VAL A 483 12.60 -3.59 14.60
C VAL A 483 13.62 -2.52 14.95
N ASP A 484 14.90 -2.81 14.71
CA ASP A 484 15.98 -1.85 14.89
C ASP A 484 16.04 -0.85 13.73
N PHE A 485 15.76 -1.30 12.52
CA PHE A 485 15.83 -0.49 11.31
C PHE A 485 14.67 -0.80 10.36
N MET A 486 14.20 0.24 9.68
CA MET A 486 13.28 0.13 8.56
C MET A 486 13.96 0.60 7.28
N PHE A 487 13.81 -0.17 6.20
CA PHE A 487 14.43 0.14 4.91
C PHE A 487 13.38 0.23 3.81
N ASN A 488 13.30 1.38 3.14
CA ASN A 488 12.50 1.53 1.94
C ASN A 488 13.30 1.02 0.72
N SER A 489 12.78 -0.04 0.08
CA SER A 489 13.38 -0.65 -1.11
C SER A 489 12.81 -0.13 -2.42
N SER A 490 11.88 0.81 -2.38
CA SER A 490 11.32 1.42 -3.60
C SER A 490 12.32 2.39 -4.22
N LEU A 491 12.35 2.40 -5.53
CA LEU A 491 13.03 3.42 -6.33
C LEU A 491 11.97 4.32 -6.98
N THR A 492 12.22 5.62 -6.97
CA THR A 492 11.23 6.62 -7.42
C THR A 492 10.80 6.42 -8.89
N TYR A 493 11.69 5.91 -9.74
CA TYR A 493 11.45 5.70 -11.17
C TYR A 493 10.86 4.32 -11.52
N GLU A 494 10.45 3.56 -10.56
CA GLU A 494 10.09 2.15 -10.71
C GLU A 494 8.68 1.93 -11.27
N MET A 495 7.79 2.93 -11.18
CA MET A 495 6.38 2.88 -11.56
C MET A 495 6.13 3.47 -12.94
#